data_6559f88bf6f5b090390c177759c7a690
#
_entry.id   6559f88bf6f5b090390c177759c7a690
#
_cell.length_a   1.000
_cell.length_b   1.000
_cell.length_c   1.000
_cell.angle_alpha   90.00
_cell.angle_beta   90.00
_cell.angle_gamma   90.00
#
_symmetry.space_group_name_H-M   'P 1'
#
loop_
_entity.id
_entity.type
_entity.pdbx_description
1 polymer ?
#
loop_
_entity_poly.entity_id
_entity_poly.type
_entity_poly.pdbx_seq_one_letter_code
_entity_poly.pdbx_strand_id
1 'polypeptide(L)'
;EVRPERLDDGTVVTLDTGTAIDVKIAQGVRTVVLRRGRARFVVTPTTMDRPLTVLNGENSVVASAGTFDVSDRGNLSALVVEGSAEVRLRPAVFIAGANRSINLGAGQKLVFTSGQQAAPAAIAARPSDAQWIGGVKSFSEVSIGEVLAEANTYSETKIVLADPSLGAKLITAELHIRDVEAVAKAVAGFLRLDIDRTRP
;
A
#
# COMPACT_ATOMS: atom_id res chain seq x y z
N GLU A 1 -11.02 9.39 -1.63
CA GLU A 1 -11.07 9.70 -0.21
C GLU A 1 -10.68 8.48 0.62
N VAL A 2 -9.89 8.70 1.68
CA VAL A 2 -9.56 7.63 2.64
C VAL A 2 -10.71 7.49 3.61
N ARG A 3 -11.24 6.27 3.75
CA ARG A 3 -12.40 6.02 4.61
C ARG A 3 -12.22 4.77 5.47
N PRO A 4 -12.50 4.84 6.77
CA PRO A 4 -12.59 3.67 7.62
C PRO A 4 -13.96 2.99 7.45
N GLU A 5 -13.96 1.67 7.44
CA GLU A 5 -15.17 0.83 7.46
C GLU A 5 -15.00 -0.23 8.56
N ARG A 6 -16.05 -0.49 9.32
CA ARG A 6 -16.07 -1.54 10.33
C ARG A 6 -16.79 -2.76 9.77
N LEU A 7 -16.12 -3.90 9.80
CA LEU A 7 -16.70 -5.17 9.39
C LEU A 7 -17.50 -5.82 10.52
N ASP A 8 -18.36 -6.79 10.18
CA ASP A 8 -19.25 -7.48 11.13
C ASP A 8 -18.50 -8.25 12.24
N ASP A 9 -17.24 -8.63 11.99
CA ASP A 9 -16.38 -9.29 12.96
C ASP A 9 -15.61 -8.33 13.88
N GLY A 10 -15.88 -7.02 13.76
CA GLY A 10 -15.22 -5.95 14.51
C GLY A 10 -13.89 -5.47 13.91
N THR A 11 -13.37 -6.10 12.86
CA THR A 11 -12.20 -5.61 12.12
C THR A 11 -12.50 -4.24 11.54
N VAL A 12 -11.55 -3.32 11.67
CA VAL A 12 -11.63 -2.01 11.01
C VAL A 12 -10.74 -2.03 9.77
N VAL A 13 -11.32 -1.70 8.64
CA VAL A 13 -10.61 -1.57 7.36
C VAL A 13 -10.59 -0.11 6.96
N THR A 14 -9.39 0.47 6.77
CA THR A 14 -9.25 1.80 6.22
C THR A 14 -8.86 1.68 4.75
N LEU A 15 -9.73 2.15 3.88
CA LEU A 15 -9.55 2.11 2.43
C LEU A 15 -8.88 3.38 1.94
N ASP A 16 -7.84 3.25 1.13
CA ASP A 16 -7.22 4.37 0.42
C ASP A 16 -8.05 4.77 -0.82
N THR A 17 -7.80 5.93 -1.37
CA THR A 17 -8.45 6.45 -2.59
C THR A 17 -8.33 5.44 -3.74
N GLY A 18 -9.44 5.19 -4.41
CA GLY A 18 -9.51 4.26 -5.54
C GLY A 18 -9.41 2.77 -5.17
N THR A 19 -9.47 2.44 -3.88
CA THR A 19 -9.44 1.05 -3.40
C THR A 19 -10.79 0.38 -3.58
N ALA A 20 -10.77 -0.87 -4.03
CA ALA A 20 -11.94 -1.73 -4.12
C ALA A 20 -11.67 -3.07 -3.42
N ILE A 21 -12.58 -3.44 -2.52
CA ILE A 21 -12.56 -4.71 -1.80
C ILE A 21 -13.91 -5.42 -1.91
N ASP A 22 -13.88 -6.76 -1.84
CA ASP A 22 -15.06 -7.57 -1.56
C ASP A 22 -14.90 -8.21 -0.18
N VAL A 23 -15.93 -8.16 0.63
CA VAL A 23 -15.90 -8.69 2.01
C VAL A 23 -16.80 -9.91 2.11
N LYS A 24 -16.28 -10.99 2.71
CA LYS A 24 -17.03 -12.19 3.04
C LYS A 24 -16.73 -12.57 4.50
N ILE A 25 -17.56 -12.09 5.39
CA ILE A 25 -17.55 -12.44 6.80
C ILE A 25 -18.80 -13.28 7.07
N ALA A 26 -18.60 -14.53 7.45
CA ALA A 26 -19.67 -15.47 7.78
C ALA A 26 -19.19 -16.45 8.85
N GLN A 27 -20.09 -17.33 9.34
CA GLN A 27 -19.70 -18.39 10.27
C GLN A 27 -18.55 -19.23 9.66
N GLY A 28 -17.36 -19.14 10.27
CA GLY A 28 -16.17 -19.88 9.86
C GLY A 28 -15.29 -19.22 8.78
N VAL A 29 -15.72 -18.11 8.19
CA VAL A 29 -14.97 -17.44 7.11
C VAL A 29 -14.76 -15.97 7.43
N ARG A 30 -13.50 -15.50 7.38
CA ARG A 30 -13.10 -14.09 7.48
C ARG A 30 -12.19 -13.79 6.28
N THR A 31 -12.81 -13.46 5.16
CA THR A 31 -12.06 -13.23 3.91
C THR A 31 -12.40 -11.87 3.33
N VAL A 32 -11.37 -11.13 2.95
CA VAL A 32 -11.47 -9.90 2.17
C VAL A 32 -10.68 -10.10 0.88
N VAL A 33 -11.26 -9.74 -0.25
CA VAL A 33 -10.55 -9.74 -1.54
C VAL A 33 -10.19 -8.31 -1.87
N LEU A 34 -8.90 -7.99 -1.92
CA LEU A 34 -8.40 -6.72 -2.43
C LEU A 34 -8.34 -6.79 -3.95
N ARG A 35 -9.27 -6.10 -4.61
CA ARG A 35 -9.33 -6.04 -6.08
C ARG A 35 -8.30 -5.09 -6.66
N ARG A 36 -8.07 -3.96 -5.98
CA ARG A 36 -7.09 -2.93 -6.34
C ARG A 36 -6.90 -1.94 -5.20
N GLY A 37 -5.80 -1.21 -5.23
CA GLY A 37 -5.54 -0.10 -4.33
C GLY A 37 -4.79 -0.52 -3.07
N ARG A 38 -5.09 0.11 -1.95
CA ARG A 38 -4.42 -0.12 -0.66
C ARG A 38 -5.43 -0.05 0.48
N ALA A 39 -5.32 -0.99 1.41
CA ALA A 39 -6.14 -1.03 2.61
C ALA A 39 -5.29 -1.34 3.85
N ARG A 40 -5.63 -0.71 4.97
CA ARG A 40 -5.15 -1.07 6.31
C ARG A 40 -6.22 -1.87 7.03
N PHE A 41 -5.80 -2.93 7.65
CA PHE A 41 -6.64 -3.82 8.46
C PHE A 41 -6.18 -3.72 9.91
N VAL A 42 -7.10 -3.34 10.81
CA VAL A 42 -6.94 -3.48 12.26
C VAL A 42 -7.79 -4.67 12.66
N VAL A 43 -7.13 -5.82 12.82
CA VAL A 43 -7.79 -7.12 13.01
C VAL A 43 -8.05 -7.35 14.49
N THR A 44 -9.33 -7.52 14.83
CA THR A 44 -9.74 -7.89 16.17
C THR A 44 -9.53 -9.38 16.38
N PRO A 45 -8.86 -9.79 17.48
CA PRO A 45 -8.74 -11.19 17.84
C PRO A 45 -10.13 -11.83 18.02
N THR A 46 -10.27 -13.07 17.58
CA THR A 46 -11.49 -13.85 17.82
C THR A 46 -11.21 -15.04 18.73
N THR A 47 -12.21 -15.43 19.52
CA THR A 47 -12.11 -16.57 20.47
C THR A 47 -12.01 -17.94 19.77
N MET A 48 -12.21 -18.00 18.44
CA MET A 48 -12.28 -19.26 17.70
C MET A 48 -11.06 -19.51 16.80
N ASP A 49 -9.93 -18.84 17.03
CA ASP A 49 -8.69 -18.97 16.22
C ASP A 49 -8.95 -18.91 14.70
N ARG A 50 -9.73 -17.92 14.28
CA ARG A 50 -10.08 -17.69 12.87
C ARG A 50 -9.33 -16.48 12.34
N PRO A 51 -8.23 -16.68 11.63
CA PRO A 51 -7.50 -15.55 11.07
C PRO A 51 -8.32 -14.84 9.98
N LEU A 52 -8.10 -13.54 9.84
CA LEU A 52 -8.50 -12.79 8.66
C LEU A 52 -7.60 -13.17 7.50
N THR A 53 -8.17 -13.49 6.36
CA THR A 53 -7.45 -13.73 5.11
C THR A 53 -7.75 -12.62 4.12
N VAL A 54 -6.73 -11.87 3.72
CA VAL A 54 -6.84 -10.90 2.64
C VAL A 54 -6.27 -11.52 1.37
N LEU A 55 -7.12 -11.70 0.36
CA LEU A 55 -6.76 -12.25 -0.93
C LEU A 55 -6.42 -11.13 -1.91
N ASN A 56 -5.36 -11.31 -2.70
CA ASN A 56 -5.04 -10.52 -3.86
C ASN A 56 -4.60 -11.44 -5.01
N GLY A 57 -5.49 -11.66 -5.95
CA GLY A 57 -5.32 -12.71 -6.96
C GLY A 57 -5.16 -14.09 -6.30
N GLU A 58 -4.04 -14.74 -6.58
CA GLU A 58 -3.70 -16.06 -6.02
C GLU A 58 -2.88 -15.98 -4.73
N ASN A 59 -2.49 -14.75 -4.31
CA ASN A 59 -1.73 -14.51 -3.10
C ASN A 59 -2.65 -14.18 -1.92
N SER A 60 -2.17 -14.39 -0.71
CA SER A 60 -2.92 -14.05 0.49
C SER A 60 -2.04 -13.53 1.62
N VAL A 61 -2.64 -12.67 2.44
CA VAL A 61 -2.08 -12.20 3.73
C VAL A 61 -3.02 -12.66 4.82
N VAL A 62 -2.49 -13.40 5.80
CA VAL A 62 -3.25 -14.05 6.88
C VAL A 62 -2.80 -13.53 8.22
N ALA A 63 -3.71 -13.04 9.04
CA ALA A 63 -3.42 -12.54 10.39
C ALA A 63 -4.56 -12.84 11.37
N SER A 64 -4.23 -13.30 12.57
CA SER A 64 -5.21 -13.56 13.64
C SER A 64 -5.54 -12.30 14.43
N ALA A 65 -4.59 -11.37 14.54
CA ALA A 65 -4.73 -10.07 15.21
C ALA A 65 -3.62 -9.12 14.75
N GLY A 66 -3.79 -7.82 15.02
CA GLY A 66 -2.79 -6.80 14.76
C GLY A 66 -3.21 -5.82 13.67
N THR A 67 -2.24 -5.02 13.23
CA THR A 67 -2.45 -3.98 12.21
C THR A 67 -1.50 -4.22 11.06
N PHE A 68 -2.05 -4.32 9.85
CA PHE A 68 -1.26 -4.50 8.63
C PHE A 68 -1.90 -3.83 7.42
N ASP A 69 -1.06 -3.47 6.46
CA ASP A 69 -1.45 -2.90 5.18
C ASP A 69 -1.27 -3.92 4.06
N VAL A 70 -2.20 -3.96 3.13
CA VAL A 70 -2.07 -4.67 1.86
C VAL A 70 -2.30 -3.69 0.73
N SER A 71 -1.42 -3.70 -0.26
CA SER A 71 -1.49 -2.81 -1.42
C SER A 71 -1.30 -3.59 -2.71
N ASP A 72 -2.13 -3.29 -3.70
CA ASP A 72 -1.99 -3.71 -5.10
C ASP A 72 -2.03 -2.47 -6.00
N ARG A 73 -0.85 -1.96 -6.30
CA ARG A 73 -0.61 -0.82 -7.21
C ARG A 73 0.43 -1.19 -8.26
N GLY A 74 0.16 -2.30 -8.96
CA GLY A 74 1.10 -2.91 -9.90
C GLY A 74 2.01 -3.96 -9.27
N ASN A 75 2.26 -3.89 -7.95
CA ASN A 75 2.95 -4.89 -7.15
C ASN A 75 2.14 -5.18 -5.90
N LEU A 76 2.07 -6.45 -5.50
CA LEU A 76 1.55 -6.80 -4.19
C LEU A 76 2.55 -6.37 -3.13
N SER A 77 2.09 -5.59 -2.15
CA SER A 77 2.88 -5.24 -0.97
C SER A 77 2.08 -5.54 0.29
N ALA A 78 2.73 -6.17 1.26
CA ALA A 78 2.21 -6.36 2.61
C ALA A 78 3.17 -5.72 3.62
N LEU A 79 2.62 -4.95 4.57
CA LEU A 79 3.36 -4.28 5.64
C LEU A 79 2.68 -4.59 6.96
N VAL A 80 3.41 -5.06 7.95
CA VAL A 80 2.90 -5.24 9.32
C VAL A 80 3.31 -4.04 10.17
N VAL A 81 2.31 -3.34 10.71
CA VAL A 81 2.49 -2.20 11.63
C VAL A 81 2.58 -2.70 13.07
N GLU A 82 1.70 -3.66 13.43
CA GLU A 82 1.62 -4.24 14.76
C GLU A 82 1.21 -5.72 14.67
N GLY A 83 1.80 -6.57 15.52
CA GLY A 83 1.54 -8.00 15.53
C GLY A 83 2.34 -8.76 14.47
N SER A 84 1.72 -9.72 13.81
CA SER A 84 2.34 -10.53 12.76
C SER A 84 1.32 -10.96 11.70
N ALA A 85 1.82 -11.21 10.49
CA ALA A 85 1.03 -11.75 9.39
C ALA A 85 1.84 -12.75 8.58
N GLU A 86 1.18 -13.77 8.05
CA GLU A 86 1.74 -14.73 7.11
C GLU A 86 1.35 -14.32 5.68
N VAL A 87 2.32 -14.08 4.82
CA VAL A 87 2.11 -13.83 3.39
C VAL A 87 2.34 -15.14 2.64
N ARG A 88 1.30 -15.62 1.96
CA ARG A 88 1.34 -16.82 1.14
C ARG A 88 1.34 -16.42 -0.33
N LEU A 89 2.43 -16.75 -1.01
CA LEU A 89 2.63 -16.43 -2.41
C LEU A 89 2.46 -17.70 -3.26
N ARG A 90 1.72 -17.56 -4.35
CA ARG A 90 1.61 -18.63 -5.34
C ARG A 90 2.70 -18.44 -6.39
N PRO A 91 3.59 -19.42 -6.60
CA PRO A 91 4.64 -19.31 -7.61
C PRO A 91 4.03 -19.34 -9.01
N ALA A 92 4.54 -18.50 -9.92
CA ALA A 92 4.13 -18.46 -11.32
C ALA A 92 4.49 -19.74 -12.10
N VAL A 93 5.40 -20.57 -11.57
CA VAL A 93 5.79 -21.87 -12.12
C VAL A 93 5.51 -22.93 -11.07
N PHE A 94 4.78 -23.97 -11.44
CA PHE A 94 4.47 -25.11 -10.57
C PHE A 94 5.75 -25.90 -10.26
N ILE A 95 6.41 -25.55 -9.16
CA ILE A 95 7.41 -26.41 -8.55
C ILE A 95 6.68 -27.16 -7.44
N ALA A 96 6.51 -28.46 -7.60
CA ALA A 96 5.83 -29.30 -6.62
C ALA A 96 6.42 -29.09 -5.22
N GLY A 97 5.57 -28.72 -4.25
CA GLY A 97 5.96 -28.48 -2.86
C GLY A 97 6.34 -27.05 -2.48
N ALA A 98 6.29 -26.08 -3.39
CA ALA A 98 6.68 -24.68 -3.11
C ALA A 98 5.49 -23.77 -2.75
N ASN A 99 4.78 -24.07 -1.66
CA ASN A 99 4.02 -23.03 -0.97
C ASN A 99 5.03 -22.11 -0.28
N ARG A 100 5.19 -20.90 -0.83
CA ARG A 100 6.06 -19.90 -0.20
C ARG A 100 5.25 -19.09 0.78
N SER A 101 5.43 -19.40 2.03
CA SER A 101 4.89 -18.67 3.16
C SER A 101 6.02 -17.87 3.81
N ILE A 102 5.78 -16.59 4.03
CA ILE A 102 6.75 -15.67 4.63
C ILE A 102 6.05 -15.00 5.80
N ASN A 103 6.60 -15.17 7.00
CA ASN A 103 6.10 -14.49 8.18
C ASN A 103 6.70 -13.10 8.28
N LEU A 104 5.84 -12.10 8.47
CA LEU A 104 6.19 -10.71 8.73
C LEU A 104 5.86 -10.39 10.19
N GLY A 105 6.82 -9.80 10.90
CA GLY A 105 6.61 -9.17 12.20
C GLY A 105 6.39 -7.67 12.08
N ALA A 106 6.10 -7.02 13.20
CA ALA A 106 5.93 -5.58 13.27
C ALA A 106 7.14 -4.83 12.68
N GLY A 107 6.90 -3.81 11.88
CA GLY A 107 7.92 -3.02 11.19
C GLY A 107 8.56 -3.73 9.98
N GLN A 108 8.01 -4.85 9.52
CA GLN A 108 8.48 -5.54 8.32
C GLN A 108 7.50 -5.40 7.17
N LYS A 109 8.03 -5.38 5.96
CA LYS A 109 7.26 -5.40 4.71
C LYS A 109 7.81 -6.39 3.72
N LEU A 110 6.94 -6.83 2.82
CA LEU A 110 7.23 -7.64 1.66
C LEU A 110 6.71 -6.92 0.43
N VAL A 111 7.48 -6.94 -0.66
CA VAL A 111 7.02 -6.50 -1.99
C VAL A 111 7.20 -7.67 -2.95
N PHE A 112 6.13 -8.01 -3.65
CA PHE A 112 6.11 -9.08 -4.65
C PHE A 112 5.63 -8.56 -5.99
N THR A 113 6.49 -8.70 -7.00
CA THR A 113 6.18 -8.36 -8.39
C THR A 113 5.80 -9.62 -9.13
N SER A 114 4.67 -9.61 -9.84
CA SER A 114 4.25 -10.72 -10.68
C SER A 114 5.33 -11.04 -11.72
N GLY A 115 5.66 -12.34 -11.86
CA GLY A 115 6.73 -12.79 -12.76
C GLY A 115 8.14 -12.76 -12.16
N GLN A 116 8.31 -12.31 -10.93
CA GLN A 116 9.60 -12.34 -10.24
C GLN A 116 10.06 -13.79 -10.01
N GLN A 117 11.26 -14.15 -10.50
CA GLN A 117 11.83 -15.49 -10.33
C GLN A 117 12.43 -15.71 -8.94
N ALA A 118 13.00 -14.67 -8.35
CA ALA A 118 13.57 -14.74 -7.01
C ALA A 118 12.46 -14.71 -5.95
N ALA A 119 12.63 -15.46 -4.86
CA ALA A 119 11.76 -15.38 -3.70
C ALA A 119 11.90 -13.99 -3.08
N PRO A 120 10.79 -13.24 -2.88
CA PRO A 120 10.87 -12.00 -2.12
C PRO A 120 11.25 -12.30 -0.68
N ALA A 121 11.96 -11.36 -0.06
CA ALA A 121 12.33 -11.44 1.36
C ALA A 121 11.61 -10.34 2.15
N ALA A 122 11.37 -10.62 3.43
CA ALA A 122 10.94 -9.59 4.36
C ALA A 122 12.07 -8.57 4.54
N ILE A 123 11.73 -7.30 4.43
CA ILE A 123 12.65 -6.17 4.65
C ILE A 123 12.09 -5.24 5.72
N ALA A 124 12.94 -4.45 6.35
CA ALA A 124 12.50 -3.41 7.28
C ALA A 124 11.65 -2.37 6.55
N ALA A 125 10.48 -2.06 7.13
CA ALA A 125 9.65 -0.99 6.64
C ALA A 125 10.22 0.37 7.07
N ARG A 126 10.06 1.38 6.20
CA ARG A 126 10.34 2.77 6.58
C ARG A 126 9.13 3.34 7.32
N PRO A 127 9.32 4.28 8.26
CA PRO A 127 8.19 4.95 8.94
C PRO A 127 7.16 5.52 7.95
N SER A 128 7.63 6.08 6.83
CA SER A 128 6.79 6.63 5.75
C SER A 128 5.87 5.61 5.07
N ASP A 129 6.21 4.33 5.10
CA ASP A 129 5.39 3.28 4.47
C ASP A 129 4.02 3.14 5.16
N ALA A 130 3.94 3.46 6.46
CA ALA A 130 2.72 3.37 7.28
C ALA A 130 1.92 4.68 7.40
N GLN A 131 2.46 5.82 6.97
CA GLN A 131 1.90 7.16 7.22
C GLN A 131 0.76 7.58 6.27
N TRP A 132 0.46 6.80 5.28
CA TRP A 132 -0.51 7.16 4.23
C TRP A 132 -1.93 7.51 4.75
N ILE A 133 -2.33 6.99 5.90
CA ILE A 133 -3.63 7.29 6.52
C ILE A 133 -3.73 8.77 6.91
N GLY A 134 -2.66 9.34 7.45
CA GLY A 134 -2.60 10.75 7.87
C GLY A 134 -2.57 11.76 6.72
N GLY A 135 -2.41 11.28 5.47
CA GLY A 135 -2.27 12.16 4.30
C GLY A 135 -0.90 12.84 4.19
N VAL A 136 -0.11 12.85 5.26
CA VAL A 136 1.27 13.30 5.26
C VAL A 136 2.19 12.12 4.98
N LYS A 137 3.14 12.28 4.09
CA LYS A 137 4.13 11.26 3.77
C LYS A 137 5.53 11.87 3.75
N SER A 138 6.44 11.23 4.48
CA SER A 138 7.85 11.58 4.45
C SER A 138 8.53 10.82 3.31
N PHE A 139 9.21 11.54 2.47
CA PHE A 139 10.05 11.04 1.39
C PHE A 139 11.52 11.29 1.76
N SER A 140 12.37 10.31 1.60
CA SER A 140 13.81 10.42 1.86
C SER A 140 14.55 9.85 0.66
N GLU A 141 15.26 10.72 -0.08
CA GLU A 141 16.00 10.37 -1.28
C GLU A 141 15.13 9.59 -2.31
N VAL A 142 13.89 10.05 -2.50
CA VAL A 142 12.93 9.46 -3.44
C VAL A 142 12.88 10.30 -4.71
N SER A 143 12.71 9.68 -5.86
CA SER A 143 12.60 10.39 -7.12
C SER A 143 11.34 11.28 -7.17
N ILE A 144 11.46 12.47 -7.75
CA ILE A 144 10.32 13.38 -7.94
C ILE A 144 9.21 12.68 -8.74
N GLY A 145 9.56 11.85 -9.72
CA GLY A 145 8.58 11.07 -10.48
C GLY A 145 7.73 10.17 -9.60
N GLU A 146 8.33 9.49 -8.60
CA GLU A 146 7.58 8.66 -7.63
C GLU A 146 6.70 9.51 -6.72
N VAL A 147 7.19 10.67 -6.25
CA VAL A 147 6.40 11.61 -5.44
C VAL A 147 5.17 12.09 -6.21
N LEU A 148 5.35 12.48 -7.48
CA LEU A 148 4.26 12.95 -8.33
C LEU A 148 3.27 11.83 -8.68
N ALA A 149 3.76 10.62 -8.96
CA ALA A 149 2.91 9.46 -9.20
C ALA A 149 2.03 9.13 -7.99
N GLU A 150 2.60 9.20 -6.80
CA GLU A 150 1.84 8.99 -5.55
C GLU A 150 0.79 10.09 -5.36
N ALA A 151 1.16 11.39 -5.47
CA ALA A 151 0.23 12.51 -5.32
C ALA A 151 -0.90 12.46 -6.36
N ASN A 152 -0.56 12.14 -7.60
CA ASN A 152 -1.51 12.01 -8.71
C ASN A 152 -2.55 10.90 -8.50
N THR A 153 -2.31 9.95 -7.60
CA THR A 153 -3.30 8.93 -7.23
C THR A 153 -4.51 9.54 -6.51
N TYR A 154 -4.32 10.67 -5.82
CA TYR A 154 -5.33 11.28 -4.95
C TYR A 154 -6.11 12.42 -5.59
N SER A 155 -5.80 12.82 -6.81
CA SER A 155 -6.43 13.96 -7.48
C SER A 155 -6.87 13.63 -8.91
N GLU A 156 -7.94 14.25 -9.36
CA GLU A 156 -8.35 14.26 -10.77
C GLU A 156 -7.37 15.11 -11.58
N THR A 157 -6.99 16.27 -11.05
CA THR A 157 -5.94 17.12 -11.62
C THR A 157 -4.58 16.48 -11.43
N LYS A 158 -3.81 16.33 -12.51
CA LYS A 158 -2.52 15.67 -12.51
C LYS A 158 -1.38 16.68 -12.59
N ILE A 159 -0.35 16.48 -11.79
CA ILE A 159 0.91 17.20 -11.93
C ILE A 159 1.75 16.49 -12.98
N VAL A 160 2.14 17.23 -14.01
CA VAL A 160 2.99 16.74 -15.09
C VAL A 160 4.23 17.62 -15.19
N LEU A 161 5.41 17.01 -15.27
CA LEU A 161 6.65 17.74 -15.55
C LEU A 161 6.75 18.04 -17.02
N ALA A 162 6.99 19.32 -17.38
CA ALA A 162 7.23 19.72 -18.75
C ALA A 162 8.50 19.06 -19.32
N ASP A 163 9.50 18.88 -18.47
CA ASP A 163 10.71 18.09 -18.77
C ASP A 163 10.70 16.79 -17.93
N PRO A 164 10.43 15.62 -18.54
CA PRO A 164 10.40 14.35 -17.84
C PRO A 164 11.73 13.96 -17.17
N SER A 165 12.87 14.49 -17.64
CA SER A 165 14.18 14.17 -17.08
C SER A 165 14.33 14.64 -15.62
N LEU A 166 13.58 15.68 -15.25
CA LEU A 166 13.55 16.21 -13.89
C LEU A 166 12.93 15.21 -12.89
N GLY A 167 12.16 14.27 -13.38
CA GLY A 167 11.56 13.21 -12.57
C GLY A 167 12.58 12.30 -11.88
N ALA A 168 13.79 12.19 -12.42
CA ALA A 168 14.86 11.38 -11.83
C ALA A 168 15.56 12.05 -10.63
N LYS A 169 15.37 13.36 -10.43
CA LYS A 169 15.97 14.08 -9.29
C LYS A 169 15.39 13.56 -7.97
N LEU A 170 16.26 13.39 -6.98
CA LEU A 170 15.88 12.93 -5.66
C LEU A 170 15.45 14.10 -4.78
N ILE A 171 14.41 13.88 -4.00
CA ILE A 171 13.90 14.84 -3.02
C ILE A 171 13.76 14.18 -1.65
N THR A 172 14.08 14.95 -0.60
CA THR A 172 13.76 14.62 0.78
C THR A 172 12.80 15.68 1.29
N ALA A 173 11.57 15.31 1.58
CA ALA A 173 10.52 16.22 2.00
C ALA A 173 9.42 15.49 2.76
N GLU A 174 8.68 16.24 3.58
CA GLU A 174 7.41 15.81 4.18
C GLU A 174 6.27 16.54 3.48
N LEU A 175 5.37 15.81 2.83
CA LEU A 175 4.36 16.38 1.95
C LEU A 175 2.96 15.87 2.30
N HIS A 176 1.98 16.76 2.23
CA HIS A 176 0.57 16.42 2.24
C HIS A 176 0.17 15.87 0.86
N ILE A 177 0.41 14.57 0.62
CA ILE A 177 0.28 13.94 -0.71
C ILE A 177 -1.13 13.98 -1.30
N ARG A 178 -2.15 14.29 -0.50
CA ARG A 178 -3.53 14.46 -0.95
C ARG A 178 -3.85 15.89 -1.40
N ASP A 179 -3.04 16.84 -0.99
CA ASP A 179 -3.10 18.22 -1.46
C ASP A 179 -2.18 18.37 -2.67
N VAL A 180 -2.75 18.10 -3.85
CA VAL A 180 -1.99 18.13 -5.11
C VAL A 180 -1.41 19.51 -5.40
N GLU A 181 -2.09 20.59 -4.97
CA GLU A 181 -1.60 21.95 -5.14
C GLU A 181 -0.40 22.23 -4.22
N ALA A 182 -0.44 21.75 -2.97
CA ALA A 182 0.70 21.85 -2.06
C ALA A 182 1.90 21.05 -2.56
N VAL A 183 1.68 19.84 -3.09
CA VAL A 183 2.74 19.04 -3.71
C VAL A 183 3.32 19.74 -4.93
N ALA A 184 2.47 20.28 -5.82
CA ALA A 184 2.93 21.01 -7.00
C ALA A 184 3.82 22.20 -6.62
N LYS A 185 3.40 23.00 -5.61
CA LYS A 185 4.19 24.14 -5.10
C LYS A 185 5.53 23.70 -4.49
N ALA A 186 5.54 22.63 -3.69
CA ALA A 186 6.74 22.12 -3.08
C ALA A 186 7.77 21.64 -4.13
N VAL A 187 7.31 20.87 -5.11
CA VAL A 187 8.16 20.35 -6.21
C VAL A 187 8.64 21.49 -7.12
N ALA A 188 7.76 22.44 -7.47
CA ALA A 188 8.12 23.60 -8.27
C ALA A 188 9.16 24.46 -7.55
N GLY A 189 8.99 24.71 -6.25
CA GLY A 189 9.97 25.43 -5.45
C GLY A 189 11.34 24.73 -5.39
N PHE A 190 11.33 23.40 -5.20
CA PHE A 190 12.56 22.59 -5.18
C PHE A 190 13.31 22.62 -6.53
N LEU A 191 12.56 22.53 -7.63
CA LEU A 191 13.10 22.54 -9.00
C LEU A 191 13.35 23.95 -9.54
N ARG A 192 12.87 25.00 -8.86
CA ARG A 192 12.86 26.41 -9.33
C ARG A 192 12.12 26.58 -10.64
N LEU A 193 10.92 26.03 -10.70
CA LEU A 193 10.02 26.07 -11.85
C LEU A 193 8.76 26.88 -11.52
N ASP A 194 8.11 27.38 -12.55
CA ASP A 194 6.78 27.95 -12.46
C ASP A 194 5.69 26.87 -12.66
N ILE A 195 4.52 27.11 -12.06
CA ILE A 195 3.37 26.21 -12.21
C ILE A 195 2.45 26.79 -13.28
N ASP A 196 2.30 26.08 -14.37
CA ASP A 196 1.32 26.36 -15.41
C ASP A 196 -0.01 25.64 -15.09
N ARG A 197 -1.12 26.42 -14.98
CA ARG A 197 -2.47 25.92 -14.68
C ARG A 197 -3.41 26.00 -15.86
N THR A 198 -2.90 26.32 -17.04
CA THR A 198 -3.71 26.61 -18.22
C THR A 198 -4.12 25.38 -19.03
N ARG A 199 -3.63 24.20 -18.64
CA ARG A 199 -4.00 22.93 -19.28
C ARG A 199 -5.01 22.18 -18.43
N PRO A 200 -6.15 21.77 -19.01
CA PRO A 200 -7.14 20.92 -18.37
C PRO A 200 -6.59 19.50 -18.09
#